data_697f3b71f0467804c8ad97a03dd76b17
#
_entry.id   697f3b71f0467804c8ad97a03dd76b17
#
_cell.length_a   1.000
_cell.length_b   1.000
_cell.length_c   1.000
_cell.angle_alpha   90.00
_cell.angle_beta   90.00
_cell.angle_gamma   90.00
#
_symmetry.space_group_name_H-M   'P 1'
#
loop_
_entity.id
_entity.type
_entity.pdbx_description
1 polymer ?
#
loop_
_entity_poly.entity_id
_entity_poly.type
_entity_poly.pdbx_seq_one_letter_code
_entity_poly.pdbx_strand_id
1 'polypeptide(L)'
;MYSDNTRSALRRKHARLALLAGAFIAAGPAMAADNEDWTFNGGPYLWGAGIRGHVGHGSTGTQFIKSDFSDIAKTVDMSVMLMGEARRGPYSVLTDLMYIDTDTRNHLPGGAKLEVESKTASGFLGGGYTVLGDDNRRLDVAGGVRVWYSGTTLTFHGGPLGGLSGSDNATWADAMAGLRGHYAVNDRFWLSSWGMAGAGQSREDWDLAALAGWEFFPGFSAVAGYRAMGVNYRHDGFVYDIVQKGPLLGISGRF
;
A
#
# COMPACT_ATOMS: atom_id res chain seq x y z
N MET A 1 28.88 -35.16 16.03
CA MET A 1 27.66 -34.91 16.79
C MET A 1 27.42 -33.40 16.77
N TYR A 2 27.03 -32.89 15.60
CA TYR A 2 26.78 -31.47 15.36
C TYR A 2 25.74 -31.38 14.22
N SER A 3 24.49 -31.39 14.55
CA SER A 3 23.38 -30.96 13.70
C SER A 3 22.13 -30.91 14.55
N ASP A 4 21.47 -29.80 14.66
CA ASP A 4 20.02 -29.69 14.83
C ASP A 4 19.55 -28.32 15.35
N ASN A 5 20.29 -27.25 15.07
CA ASN A 5 19.83 -25.92 15.55
C ASN A 5 19.40 -24.95 14.44
N THR A 6 19.50 -25.31 13.16
CA THR A 6 19.16 -24.43 12.04
C THR A 6 17.73 -24.55 11.55
N ARG A 7 17.03 -25.63 11.89
CA ARG A 7 15.62 -25.84 11.46
C ARG A 7 14.56 -25.22 12.37
N SER A 8 14.93 -24.85 13.60
CA SER A 8 13.99 -24.26 14.57
C SER A 8 13.82 -22.75 14.42
N ALA A 9 14.77 -22.06 13.82
CA ALA A 9 14.71 -20.60 13.63
C ALA A 9 13.81 -20.20 12.45
N LEU A 10 13.77 -20.99 11.38
CA LEU A 10 12.88 -20.73 10.23
C LEU A 10 11.39 -20.97 10.55
N ARG A 11 11.08 -21.91 11.45
CA ARG A 11 9.69 -22.23 11.79
C ARG A 11 9.01 -21.22 12.71
N ARG A 12 9.79 -20.35 13.39
CA ARG A 12 9.25 -19.33 14.32
C ARG A 12 8.91 -18.00 13.66
N LYS A 13 9.42 -17.73 12.47
CA LYS A 13 9.10 -16.49 11.73
C LYS A 13 7.68 -16.51 11.11
N HIS A 14 7.17 -17.68 10.75
CA HIS A 14 5.86 -17.81 10.10
C HIS A 14 4.64 -17.84 11.03
N ALA A 15 4.82 -17.93 12.35
CA ALA A 15 3.72 -18.15 13.29
C ALA A 15 3.15 -16.87 13.93
N ARG A 16 3.69 -15.67 13.64
CA ARG A 16 3.27 -14.44 14.34
C ARG A 16 2.43 -13.47 13.52
N LEU A 17 2.15 -13.73 12.25
CA LEU A 17 1.41 -12.80 11.39
C LEU A 17 0.02 -13.26 10.94
N ALA A 18 -0.43 -14.46 11.32
CA ALA A 18 -1.79 -14.92 11.02
C ALA A 18 -2.90 -14.26 11.87
N LEU A 19 -2.55 -13.35 12.78
CA LEU A 19 -3.50 -12.79 13.76
C LEU A 19 -3.99 -11.37 13.47
N LEU A 20 -3.50 -10.70 12.42
CA LEU A 20 -3.93 -9.34 12.09
C LEU A 20 -4.99 -9.25 10.97
N ALA A 21 -5.24 -10.32 10.24
CA ALA A 21 -6.29 -10.36 9.21
C ALA A 21 -7.70 -10.61 9.78
N GLY A 22 -7.83 -10.95 11.06
CA GLY A 22 -9.10 -11.33 11.69
C GLY A 22 -9.88 -10.21 12.37
N ALA A 23 -9.35 -9.02 12.51
CA ALA A 23 -9.93 -7.99 13.37
C ALA A 23 -10.94 -7.05 12.69
N PHE A 24 -11.20 -7.17 11.39
CA PHE A 24 -12.14 -6.29 10.66
C PHE A 24 -13.55 -6.87 10.47
N ILE A 25 -13.84 -8.08 10.97
CA ILE A 25 -15.14 -8.74 10.74
C ILE A 25 -16.09 -8.64 11.97
N ALA A 26 -15.71 -8.02 13.06
CA ALA A 26 -16.52 -7.96 14.27
C ALA A 26 -16.91 -6.52 14.68
N ALA A 27 -17.46 -5.72 13.77
CA ALA A 27 -18.30 -4.59 14.13
C ALA A 27 -19.75 -4.99 13.88
N GLY A 28 -20.34 -5.69 14.84
CA GLY A 28 -21.77 -5.97 14.87
C GLY A 28 -22.57 -4.67 15.05
N PRO A 29 -23.86 -4.64 14.64
CA PRO A 29 -24.70 -3.46 14.69
C PRO A 29 -25.10 -3.16 16.12
N ALA A 30 -24.63 -2.05 16.64
CA ALA A 30 -25.22 -1.45 17.83
C ALA A 30 -25.11 0.06 17.73
N MET A 31 -26.22 0.66 17.32
CA MET A 31 -26.84 1.84 17.89
C MET A 31 -27.80 2.44 16.88
N ALA A 32 -29.08 2.19 17.12
CA ALA A 32 -30.17 2.92 16.50
C ALA A 32 -30.21 4.34 17.09
N ALA A 33 -29.97 5.34 16.25
CA ALA A 33 -30.42 6.71 16.45
C ALA A 33 -30.36 7.49 15.15
N ASP A 34 -31.55 7.90 14.67
CA ASP A 34 -31.80 8.87 13.59
C ASP A 34 -31.20 8.63 12.19
N ASN A 35 -32.01 7.97 11.37
CA ASN A 35 -32.27 8.06 9.91
C ASN A 35 -31.15 8.27 8.89
N GLU A 36 -29.88 8.11 9.24
CA GLU A 36 -28.78 7.88 8.29
C GLU A 36 -27.85 6.81 8.87
N ASP A 37 -28.05 5.59 8.44
CA ASP A 37 -27.20 4.47 8.88
C ASP A 37 -25.78 4.58 8.29
N TRP A 38 -24.78 4.15 9.07
CA TRP A 38 -23.44 3.99 8.57
C TRP A 38 -23.36 2.88 7.54
N THR A 39 -22.74 3.17 6.42
CA THR A 39 -22.38 2.18 5.39
C THR A 39 -20.89 1.98 5.40
N PHE A 40 -20.45 0.73 5.44
CA PHE A 40 -19.03 0.37 5.40
C PHE A 40 -18.73 -0.32 4.08
N ASN A 41 -17.71 0.15 3.37
CA ASN A 41 -17.21 -0.48 2.16
C ASN A 41 -15.71 -0.71 2.32
N GLY A 42 -15.21 -1.86 1.88
CA GLY A 42 -13.78 -2.08 1.90
C GLY A 42 -13.40 -3.54 1.73
N GLY A 43 -12.12 -3.76 1.62
CA GLY A 43 -11.56 -5.09 1.50
C GLY A 43 -10.11 -5.12 1.06
N PRO A 44 -9.56 -6.34 0.95
CA PRO A 44 -8.21 -6.55 0.48
C PRO A 44 -8.10 -6.32 -1.03
N TYR A 45 -6.93 -5.84 -1.44
CA TYR A 45 -6.57 -5.73 -2.83
C TYR A 45 -5.12 -6.14 -3.08
N LEU A 46 -4.80 -6.43 -4.31
CA LEU A 46 -3.46 -6.63 -4.84
C LEU A 46 -3.19 -5.54 -5.87
N TRP A 47 -2.04 -4.92 -5.79
CA TRP A 47 -1.60 -3.92 -6.73
C TRP A 47 -0.33 -4.39 -7.45
N GLY A 48 -0.48 -4.73 -8.71
CA GLY A 48 0.59 -5.19 -9.60
C GLY A 48 1.45 -4.03 -10.09
N ALA A 49 2.00 -3.25 -9.15
CA ALA A 49 2.77 -2.07 -9.50
C ALA A 49 4.21 -2.40 -9.89
N GLY A 50 4.66 -1.87 -11.03
CA GLY A 50 6.07 -1.65 -11.29
C GLY A 50 6.54 -0.36 -10.59
N ILE A 51 7.82 -0.27 -10.27
CA ILE A 51 8.46 0.87 -9.63
C ILE A 51 9.50 1.51 -10.55
N ARG A 52 9.56 2.84 -10.57
CA ARG A 52 10.58 3.59 -11.29
C ARG A 52 10.93 4.86 -10.51
N GLY A 53 12.23 5.15 -10.38
CA GLY A 53 12.67 6.39 -9.76
C GLY A 53 14.08 6.32 -9.20
N HIS A 54 14.39 7.22 -8.27
CA HIS A 54 15.70 7.33 -7.62
C HIS A 54 15.56 7.03 -6.14
N VAL A 55 16.37 6.10 -5.65
CA VAL A 55 16.46 5.77 -4.22
C VAL A 55 17.92 5.76 -3.78
N GLY A 56 18.17 6.03 -2.53
CA GLY A 56 19.51 5.95 -1.95
C GLY A 56 19.80 7.00 -0.89
N HIS A 57 21.08 7.10 -0.51
CA HIS A 57 21.56 8.07 0.45
C HIS A 57 22.65 8.95 -0.17
N GLY A 58 22.60 10.27 0.07
CA GLY A 58 23.48 11.23 -0.58
C GLY A 58 24.99 10.98 -0.40
N SER A 59 25.39 10.35 0.72
CA SER A 59 26.77 9.98 0.99
C SER A 59 27.26 8.75 0.21
N THR A 60 26.35 7.85 -0.20
CA THR A 60 26.64 6.63 -0.96
C THR A 60 26.19 6.73 -2.41
N GLY A 61 25.51 7.82 -2.77
CA GLY A 61 24.93 8.08 -4.08
C GLY A 61 23.49 7.58 -4.20
N THR A 62 22.75 8.22 -5.10
CA THR A 62 21.39 7.80 -5.50
C THR A 62 21.47 6.91 -6.72
N GLN A 63 20.70 5.85 -6.72
CA GLN A 63 20.60 4.92 -7.86
C GLN A 63 19.22 5.04 -8.51
N PHE A 64 19.21 5.04 -9.83
CA PHE A 64 17.98 4.90 -10.58
C PHE A 64 17.55 3.43 -10.58
N ILE A 65 16.34 3.18 -10.08
CA ILE A 65 15.71 1.87 -10.10
C ILE A 65 14.58 1.84 -11.12
N LYS A 66 14.44 0.71 -11.80
CA LYS A 66 13.30 0.37 -12.62
C LYS A 66 13.07 -1.12 -12.48
N SER A 67 11.90 -1.49 -11.98
CA SER A 67 11.50 -2.88 -11.85
C SER A 67 10.06 -3.03 -12.30
N ASP A 68 9.80 -4.00 -13.15
CA ASP A 68 8.44 -4.34 -13.56
C ASP A 68 7.78 -5.20 -12.49
N PHE A 69 6.43 -5.21 -12.46
CA PHE A 69 5.69 -5.99 -11.47
C PHE A 69 6.10 -7.46 -11.43
N SER A 70 6.35 -8.08 -12.60
CA SER A 70 6.75 -9.49 -12.66
C SER A 70 8.08 -9.79 -11.95
N ASP A 71 8.97 -8.83 -11.86
CA ASP A 71 10.25 -8.96 -11.16
C ASP A 71 10.06 -8.74 -9.66
N ILE A 72 9.24 -7.74 -9.27
CA ILE A 72 8.86 -7.50 -7.87
C ILE A 72 8.13 -8.71 -7.31
N ALA A 73 7.16 -9.27 -8.03
CA ALA A 73 6.37 -10.42 -7.59
C ALA A 73 7.19 -11.67 -7.27
N LYS A 74 8.36 -11.83 -7.89
CA LYS A 74 9.30 -12.95 -7.60
C LYS A 74 10.06 -12.76 -6.29
N THR A 75 10.17 -11.55 -5.79
CA THR A 75 10.97 -11.17 -4.63
C THR A 75 10.11 -10.76 -3.43
N VAL A 76 8.79 -10.65 -3.61
CA VAL A 76 7.85 -10.36 -2.51
C VAL A 76 7.81 -11.54 -1.54
N ASP A 77 8.19 -11.29 -0.30
CA ASP A 77 8.06 -12.23 0.81
C ASP A 77 6.68 -12.08 1.47
N MET A 78 6.21 -10.83 1.62
CA MET A 78 4.88 -10.53 2.15
C MET A 78 4.31 -9.24 1.56
N SER A 79 3.01 -9.25 1.28
CA SER A 79 2.25 -8.07 0.88
C SER A 79 0.88 -8.07 1.55
N VAL A 80 0.51 -6.93 2.14
CA VAL A 80 -0.83 -6.70 2.70
C VAL A 80 -1.32 -5.35 2.22
N MET A 81 -2.48 -5.34 1.55
CA MET A 81 -3.10 -4.12 1.05
C MET A 81 -4.59 -4.15 1.37
N LEU A 82 -5.08 -3.10 2.03
CA LEU A 82 -6.46 -2.95 2.49
C LEU A 82 -6.95 -1.55 2.18
N MET A 83 -8.19 -1.43 1.72
CA MET A 83 -8.85 -0.15 1.49
C MET A 83 -10.21 -0.15 2.17
N GLY A 84 -10.60 0.97 2.78
CA GLY A 84 -11.87 1.09 3.47
C GLY A 84 -12.48 2.48 3.40
N GLU A 85 -13.80 2.51 3.45
CA GLU A 85 -14.62 3.71 3.56
C GLU A 85 -15.77 3.43 4.54
N ALA A 86 -15.95 4.31 5.53
CA ALA A 86 -17.14 4.39 6.35
C ALA A 86 -17.89 5.67 5.98
N ARG A 87 -19.17 5.57 5.62
CA ARG A 87 -19.98 6.71 5.13
C ARG A 87 -21.25 6.88 5.95
N ARG A 88 -21.58 8.14 6.23
CA ARG A 88 -22.87 8.56 6.81
C ARG A 88 -23.32 9.85 6.14
N GLY A 89 -24.41 9.79 5.40
CA GLY A 89 -24.89 10.92 4.61
C GLY A 89 -23.82 11.45 3.65
N PRO A 90 -23.53 12.76 3.64
CA PRO A 90 -22.52 13.34 2.77
C PRO A 90 -21.08 13.14 3.28
N TYR A 91 -20.87 12.64 4.50
CA TYR A 91 -19.56 12.50 5.12
C TYR A 91 -19.01 11.09 4.96
N SER A 92 -17.70 10.98 4.76
CA SER A 92 -16.99 9.71 4.76
C SER A 92 -15.66 9.77 5.52
N VAL A 93 -15.28 8.64 6.11
CA VAL A 93 -13.94 8.37 6.61
C VAL A 93 -13.29 7.38 5.67
N LEU A 94 -12.05 7.65 5.28
CA LEU A 94 -11.33 6.96 4.23
C LEU A 94 -10.04 6.38 4.80
N THR A 95 -9.73 5.14 4.47
CA THR A 95 -8.44 4.52 4.81
C THR A 95 -7.89 3.71 3.65
N ASP A 96 -6.57 3.70 3.52
CA ASP A 96 -5.82 2.84 2.59
C ASP A 96 -4.51 2.43 3.28
N LEU A 97 -4.24 1.15 3.33
CA LEU A 97 -3.07 0.56 3.97
C LEU A 97 -2.34 -0.32 2.97
N MET A 98 -1.04 -0.11 2.84
CA MET A 98 -0.16 -0.90 1.99
C MET A 98 1.10 -1.27 2.78
N TYR A 99 1.48 -2.54 2.75
CA TYR A 99 2.75 -3.04 3.26
C TYR A 99 3.32 -4.05 2.27
N ILE A 100 4.58 -3.89 1.91
CA ILE A 100 5.32 -4.76 1.00
C ILE A 100 6.68 -5.04 1.62
N ASP A 101 7.03 -6.32 1.71
CA ASP A 101 8.34 -6.82 2.13
C ASP A 101 8.94 -7.63 0.98
N THR A 102 10.16 -7.30 0.60
CA THR A 102 10.88 -7.96 -0.51
C THR A 102 12.26 -8.40 -0.05
N ASP A 103 12.66 -9.61 -0.45
CA ASP A 103 14.00 -10.17 -0.22
C ASP A 103 14.62 -10.55 -1.57
N THR A 104 15.76 -9.95 -1.88
CA THR A 104 16.51 -10.22 -3.10
C THR A 104 17.92 -10.66 -2.77
N ARG A 105 18.33 -11.80 -3.34
CA ARG A 105 19.67 -12.38 -3.15
C ARG A 105 20.45 -12.39 -4.45
N ASN A 106 21.54 -11.66 -4.47
CA ASN A 106 22.43 -11.57 -5.62
C ASN A 106 23.76 -12.29 -5.33
N HIS A 107 24.24 -13.09 -6.27
CA HIS A 107 25.55 -13.70 -6.20
C HIS A 107 26.59 -12.73 -6.77
N LEU A 108 27.62 -12.47 -5.99
CA LEU A 108 28.74 -11.62 -6.37
C LEU A 108 29.94 -12.46 -6.81
N PRO A 109 30.88 -11.91 -7.60
CA PRO A 109 32.13 -12.57 -7.93
C PRO A 109 32.89 -13.02 -6.67
N GLY A 110 33.57 -14.17 -6.74
CA GLY A 110 34.33 -14.71 -5.60
C GLY A 110 33.48 -15.46 -4.57
N GLY A 111 32.23 -15.84 -4.89
CA GLY A 111 31.38 -16.66 -4.03
C GLY A 111 30.69 -15.88 -2.91
N ALA A 112 30.83 -14.56 -2.87
CA ALA A 112 30.07 -13.71 -1.97
C ALA A 112 28.60 -13.60 -2.40
N LYS A 113 27.71 -13.32 -1.45
CA LYS A 113 26.28 -13.08 -1.70
C LYS A 113 25.89 -11.75 -1.07
N LEU A 114 25.10 -10.97 -1.79
CA LEU A 114 24.45 -9.76 -1.27
C LEU A 114 22.96 -10.05 -1.10
N GLU A 115 22.48 -9.94 0.11
CA GLU A 115 21.06 -9.98 0.48
C GLU A 115 20.55 -8.55 0.64
N VAL A 116 19.45 -8.23 -0.03
CA VAL A 116 18.81 -6.90 0.00
C VAL A 116 17.38 -7.11 0.48
N GLU A 117 17.12 -6.76 1.73
CA GLU A 117 15.76 -6.68 2.27
C GLU A 117 15.23 -5.26 2.09
N SER A 118 14.03 -5.10 1.52
CA SER A 118 13.39 -3.80 1.39
C SER A 118 11.95 -3.86 1.90
N LYS A 119 11.60 -2.94 2.80
CA LYS A 119 10.29 -2.80 3.41
C LYS A 119 9.70 -1.46 3.07
N THR A 120 8.51 -1.47 2.50
CA THR A 120 7.75 -0.25 2.20
C THR A 120 6.37 -0.36 2.81
N ALA A 121 5.97 0.67 3.53
CA ALA A 121 4.60 0.81 4.04
C ALA A 121 4.05 2.18 3.69
N SER A 122 2.75 2.24 3.41
CA SER A 122 2.00 3.48 3.26
C SER A 122 0.65 3.33 3.95
N GLY A 123 0.26 4.32 4.74
CA GLY A 123 -1.04 4.39 5.38
C GLY A 123 -1.68 5.75 5.13
N PHE A 124 -2.90 5.77 4.59
CA PHE A 124 -3.71 6.98 4.46
C PHE A 124 -4.92 6.89 5.40
N LEU A 125 -5.16 7.99 6.10
CA LEU A 125 -6.39 8.21 6.86
C LEU A 125 -6.91 9.62 6.55
N GLY A 126 -8.18 9.70 6.17
CA GLY A 126 -8.78 10.97 5.77
C GLY A 126 -10.28 11.00 5.90
N GLY A 127 -10.85 12.15 5.52
CA GLY A 127 -12.28 12.37 5.42
C GLY A 127 -12.67 12.79 4.02
N GLY A 128 -13.94 12.60 3.68
CA GLY A 128 -14.55 13.08 2.45
C GLY A 128 -15.90 13.74 2.70
N TYR A 129 -16.27 14.66 1.81
CA TYR A 129 -17.56 15.31 1.79
C TYR A 129 -18.12 15.30 0.37
N THR A 130 -19.35 14.80 0.19
CA THR A 130 -20.04 14.77 -1.09
C THR A 130 -20.49 16.18 -1.47
N VAL A 131 -19.91 16.71 -2.54
CA VAL A 131 -20.25 18.06 -3.06
C VAL A 131 -21.27 18.02 -4.18
N LEU A 132 -21.31 16.92 -4.93
CA LEU A 132 -22.31 16.64 -5.96
C LEU A 132 -22.70 15.17 -5.88
N GLY A 133 -23.99 14.87 -5.92
CA GLY A 133 -24.45 13.49 -5.91
C GLY A 133 -25.93 13.35 -6.15
N ASP A 134 -26.29 12.16 -6.70
CA ASP A 134 -27.64 11.62 -6.80
C ASP A 134 -27.58 10.11 -6.50
N ASP A 135 -28.65 9.40 -6.72
CA ASP A 135 -28.75 7.96 -6.41
C ASP A 135 -27.70 7.09 -7.13
N ASN A 136 -27.22 7.53 -8.29
CA ASN A 136 -26.30 6.75 -9.13
C ASN A 136 -24.86 7.27 -9.14
N ARG A 137 -24.63 8.53 -8.78
CA ARG A 137 -23.31 9.14 -8.89
C ARG A 137 -23.04 10.09 -7.75
N ARG A 138 -21.77 10.19 -7.40
CA ARG A 138 -21.30 11.18 -6.44
C ARG A 138 -19.89 11.67 -6.76
N LEU A 139 -19.64 12.89 -6.38
CA LEU A 139 -18.32 13.51 -6.37
C LEU A 139 -18.04 14.00 -4.96
N ASP A 140 -16.96 13.50 -4.37
CA ASP A 140 -16.51 13.86 -3.04
C ASP A 140 -15.24 14.71 -3.15
N VAL A 141 -15.15 15.76 -2.34
CA VAL A 141 -13.87 16.37 -1.96
C VAL A 141 -13.32 15.58 -0.79
N ALA A 142 -12.05 15.20 -0.86
CA ALA A 142 -11.42 14.39 0.18
C ALA A 142 -10.09 15.01 0.61
N GLY A 143 -9.72 14.78 1.87
CA GLY A 143 -8.43 15.18 2.40
C GLY A 143 -8.06 14.36 3.63
N GLY A 144 -6.77 14.32 3.93
CA GLY A 144 -6.26 13.51 5.05
C GLY A 144 -4.76 13.57 5.15
N VAL A 145 -4.20 12.58 5.84
CA VAL A 145 -2.77 12.41 6.04
C VAL A 145 -2.34 11.06 5.49
N ARG A 146 -1.26 11.05 4.74
CA ARG A 146 -0.54 9.84 4.34
C ARG A 146 0.76 9.75 5.10
N VAL A 147 1.02 8.60 5.68
CA VAL A 147 2.29 8.26 6.32
C VAL A 147 2.98 7.20 5.50
N TRP A 148 4.25 7.42 5.23
CA TRP A 148 5.12 6.49 4.53
C TRP A 148 6.20 5.96 5.45
N TYR A 149 6.62 4.74 5.22
CA TYR A 149 7.84 4.14 5.73
C TYR A 149 8.57 3.45 4.57
N SER A 150 9.87 3.69 4.46
CA SER A 150 10.75 2.96 3.55
C SER A 150 12.03 2.61 4.27
N GLY A 151 12.42 1.34 4.23
CA GLY A 151 13.65 0.85 4.83
C GLY A 151 14.31 -0.20 3.94
N THR A 152 15.64 -0.16 3.86
CA THR A 152 16.45 -1.12 3.13
C THR A 152 17.59 -1.59 3.99
N THR A 153 17.81 -2.90 4.04
CA THR A 153 18.94 -3.53 4.72
C THR A 153 19.75 -4.31 3.69
N LEU A 154 21.04 -4.08 3.67
CA LEU A 154 22.02 -4.77 2.85
C LEU A 154 22.85 -5.68 3.75
N THR A 155 22.98 -6.97 3.41
CA THR A 155 23.82 -7.92 4.17
C THR A 155 24.73 -8.69 3.22
N PHE A 156 26.02 -8.66 3.50
CA PHE A 156 27.02 -9.41 2.74
C PHE A 156 27.30 -10.75 3.43
N HIS A 157 27.24 -11.83 2.66
CA HIS A 157 27.56 -13.18 3.10
C HIS A 157 28.74 -13.74 2.32
N GLY A 158 29.75 -14.22 3.02
CA GLY A 158 30.96 -14.79 2.43
C GLY A 158 31.89 -13.74 1.77
N GLY A 159 33.08 -14.19 1.36
CA GLY A 159 34.11 -13.32 0.81
C GLY A 159 34.70 -12.30 1.81
N PRO A 160 35.49 -11.32 1.34
CA PRO A 160 36.13 -10.33 2.20
C PRO A 160 35.17 -9.39 2.94
N LEU A 161 33.93 -9.23 2.42
CA LEU A 161 32.89 -8.39 3.01
C LEU A 161 31.88 -9.18 3.85
N GLY A 162 32.08 -10.49 4.00
CA GLY A 162 31.18 -11.36 4.74
C GLY A 162 30.97 -10.92 6.18
N GLY A 163 29.70 -10.80 6.59
CA GLY A 163 29.31 -10.33 7.91
C GLY A 163 29.10 -8.81 8.03
N LEU A 164 29.40 -8.03 6.99
CA LEU A 164 29.05 -6.61 6.98
C LEU A 164 27.56 -6.44 6.64
N SER A 165 26.89 -5.57 7.36
CA SER A 165 25.53 -5.15 7.08
C SER A 165 25.36 -3.65 7.26
N GLY A 166 24.46 -3.06 6.49
CA GLY A 166 24.08 -1.66 6.61
C GLY A 166 22.59 -1.52 6.40
N SER A 167 21.94 -0.64 7.15
CA SER A 167 20.52 -0.34 6.99
C SER A 167 20.29 1.16 6.94
N ASP A 168 19.32 1.56 6.13
CA ASP A 168 18.85 2.93 6.04
C ASP A 168 17.32 2.93 5.99
N ASN A 169 16.68 3.86 6.68
CA ASN A 169 15.22 3.95 6.68
C ASN A 169 14.76 5.39 6.95
N ALA A 170 13.55 5.68 6.48
CA ALA A 170 12.89 6.94 6.74
C ALA A 170 11.39 6.73 6.93
N THR A 171 10.79 7.61 7.75
CA THR A 171 9.35 7.74 7.93
C THR A 171 8.97 9.19 7.73
N TRP A 172 7.94 9.45 6.96
CA TRP A 172 7.45 10.81 6.72
C TRP A 172 5.94 10.85 6.59
N ALA A 173 5.38 12.04 6.73
CA ALA A 173 3.95 12.29 6.62
C ALA A 173 3.67 13.47 5.70
N ASP A 174 2.61 13.35 4.90
CA ASP A 174 2.16 14.35 3.95
C ASP A 174 0.66 14.61 4.11
N ALA A 175 0.26 15.87 4.01
CA ALA A 175 -1.14 16.25 3.91
C ALA A 175 -1.59 16.05 2.45
N MET A 176 -2.72 15.38 2.26
CA MET A 176 -3.29 15.03 0.96
C MET A 176 -4.66 15.66 0.79
N ALA A 177 -4.98 16.14 -0.40
CA ALA A 177 -6.31 16.59 -0.77
C ALA A 177 -6.61 16.22 -2.22
N GLY A 178 -7.90 16.08 -2.56
CA GLY A 178 -8.29 15.73 -3.91
C GLY A 178 -9.78 15.47 -4.08
N LEU A 179 -10.09 14.79 -5.17
CA LEU A 179 -11.46 14.45 -5.56
C LEU A 179 -11.61 12.93 -5.69
N ARG A 180 -12.80 12.44 -5.38
CA ARG A 180 -13.20 11.05 -5.59
C ARG A 180 -14.55 11.01 -6.30
N GLY A 181 -14.64 10.21 -7.34
CA GLY A 181 -15.87 9.96 -8.09
C GLY A 181 -16.35 8.54 -7.89
N HIS A 182 -17.67 8.36 -7.85
CA HIS A 182 -18.32 7.07 -7.90
C HIS A 182 -19.53 7.14 -8.84
N TYR A 183 -19.72 6.11 -9.64
CA TYR A 183 -20.84 6.01 -10.59
C TYR A 183 -21.38 4.57 -10.63
N ALA A 184 -22.63 4.38 -10.20
CA ALA A 184 -23.35 3.13 -10.37
C ALA A 184 -23.89 3.07 -11.81
N VAL A 185 -23.30 2.21 -12.64
CA VAL A 185 -23.73 2.00 -14.02
C VAL A 185 -25.07 1.28 -14.06
N ASN A 186 -25.24 0.31 -13.18
CA ASN A 186 -26.48 -0.43 -12.91
C ASN A 186 -26.36 -1.12 -11.54
N ASP A 187 -27.33 -1.97 -11.17
CA ASP A 187 -27.40 -2.64 -9.86
C ASP A 187 -26.18 -3.52 -9.54
N ARG A 188 -25.41 -3.93 -10.54
CA ARG A 188 -24.26 -4.83 -10.37
C ARG A 188 -22.92 -4.21 -10.75
N PHE A 189 -22.90 -3.19 -11.59
CA PHE A 189 -21.66 -2.59 -12.09
C PHE A 189 -21.53 -1.15 -11.63
N TRP A 190 -20.35 -0.82 -11.12
CA TRP A 190 -20.01 0.52 -10.71
C TRP A 190 -18.58 0.90 -11.12
N LEU A 191 -18.35 2.19 -11.24
CA LEU A 191 -17.05 2.79 -11.49
C LEU A 191 -16.67 3.67 -10.32
N SER A 192 -15.39 3.69 -9.97
CA SER A 192 -14.85 4.60 -8.97
C SER A 192 -13.50 5.13 -9.44
N SER A 193 -13.22 6.38 -9.08
CA SER A 193 -11.94 7.01 -9.40
C SER A 193 -11.55 7.98 -8.30
N TRP A 194 -10.26 8.23 -8.16
CA TRP A 194 -9.75 9.34 -7.35
C TRP A 194 -8.51 9.96 -7.96
N GLY A 195 -8.32 11.23 -7.65
CA GLY A 195 -7.10 11.96 -7.87
C GLY A 195 -6.81 12.80 -6.63
N MET A 196 -5.69 12.50 -5.98
CA MET A 196 -5.23 13.18 -4.78
C MET A 196 -3.82 13.67 -4.99
N ALA A 197 -3.51 14.83 -4.43
CA ALA A 197 -2.17 15.41 -4.40
C ALA A 197 -1.91 16.02 -3.03
N GLY A 198 -0.65 16.06 -2.65
CA GLY A 198 -0.24 16.56 -1.36
C GLY A 198 1.24 16.83 -1.25
N ALA A 199 1.61 17.33 -0.11
CA ALA A 199 2.98 17.57 0.31
C ALA A 199 3.01 17.69 1.84
N GLY A 200 4.23 17.74 2.39
CA GLY A 200 4.47 17.91 3.81
C GLY A 200 5.95 17.74 4.09
N GLN A 201 6.33 16.58 4.57
CA GLN A 201 7.75 16.24 4.67
C GLN A 201 8.32 15.80 3.32
N SER A 202 7.48 15.27 2.40
CA SER A 202 7.86 15.12 0.99
C SER A 202 7.64 16.43 0.22
N ARG A 203 8.30 16.57 -0.93
CA ARG A 203 8.09 17.69 -1.85
C ARG A 203 6.79 17.57 -2.61
N GLU A 204 6.41 16.33 -2.92
CA GLU A 204 5.16 15.97 -3.59
C GLU A 204 4.78 14.53 -3.22
N ASP A 205 3.49 14.31 -3.08
CA ASP A 205 2.84 13.00 -2.95
C ASP A 205 1.56 13.06 -3.79
N TRP A 206 1.33 12.09 -4.66
CA TRP A 206 0.14 12.04 -5.47
C TRP A 206 -0.34 10.60 -5.69
N ASP A 207 -1.65 10.46 -5.93
CA ASP A 207 -2.32 9.16 -6.07
C ASP A 207 -3.52 9.28 -7.02
N LEU A 208 -3.49 8.50 -8.08
CA LEU A 208 -4.52 8.46 -9.11
C LEU A 208 -5.00 7.02 -9.28
N ALA A 209 -6.31 6.81 -9.34
CA ALA A 209 -6.86 5.50 -9.70
C ALA A 209 -8.17 5.60 -10.46
N ALA A 210 -8.43 4.57 -11.24
CA ALA A 210 -9.71 4.30 -11.87
C ALA A 210 -10.02 2.80 -11.75
N LEU A 211 -11.18 2.49 -11.19
CA LEU A 211 -11.62 1.14 -10.84
C LEU A 211 -13.00 0.86 -11.41
N ALA A 212 -13.24 -0.38 -11.75
CA ALA A 212 -14.55 -0.94 -12.03
C ALA A 212 -14.85 -2.07 -11.04
N GLY A 213 -16.07 -2.12 -10.53
CA GLY A 213 -16.54 -3.17 -9.63
C GLY A 213 -17.72 -3.91 -10.25
N TRP A 214 -17.75 -5.20 -9.97
CA TRP A 214 -18.85 -6.09 -10.34
C TRP A 214 -19.35 -6.82 -9.09
N GLU A 215 -20.61 -6.55 -8.71
CA GLU A 215 -21.27 -7.24 -7.61
C GLU A 215 -21.67 -8.66 -8.05
N PHE A 216 -20.93 -9.65 -7.57
CA PHE A 216 -21.14 -11.07 -7.88
C PHE A 216 -22.01 -11.77 -6.83
N PHE A 217 -22.09 -11.20 -5.63
CA PHE A 217 -22.95 -11.63 -4.54
C PHE A 217 -23.47 -10.39 -3.80
N PRO A 218 -24.70 -10.37 -3.23
CA PRO A 218 -25.23 -9.22 -2.52
C PRO A 218 -24.24 -8.68 -1.47
N GLY A 219 -23.82 -7.44 -1.64
CA GLY A 219 -22.85 -6.78 -0.78
C GLY A 219 -21.37 -7.09 -1.08
N PHE A 220 -21.05 -7.98 -2.04
CA PHE A 220 -19.67 -8.30 -2.39
C PHE A 220 -19.38 -8.06 -3.87
N SER A 221 -18.31 -7.31 -4.13
CA SER A 221 -17.86 -6.97 -5.48
C SER A 221 -16.45 -7.43 -5.76
N ALA A 222 -16.23 -7.98 -6.94
CA ALA A 222 -14.89 -8.07 -7.52
C ALA A 222 -14.52 -6.69 -8.11
N VAL A 223 -13.32 -6.24 -7.85
CA VAL A 223 -12.81 -4.93 -8.25
C VAL A 223 -11.59 -5.10 -9.13
N ALA A 224 -11.56 -4.40 -10.26
CA ALA A 224 -10.39 -4.35 -11.13
C ALA A 224 -10.16 -2.91 -11.59
N GLY A 225 -8.90 -2.54 -11.81
CA GLY A 225 -8.58 -1.20 -12.30
C GLY A 225 -7.10 -0.94 -12.42
N TYR A 226 -6.76 0.34 -12.40
CA TYR A 226 -5.39 0.81 -12.51
C TYR A 226 -5.13 1.93 -11.51
N ARG A 227 -3.98 1.86 -10.84
CA ARG A 227 -3.54 2.88 -9.88
C ARG A 227 -2.13 3.33 -10.21
N ALA A 228 -1.87 4.60 -9.99
CA ALA A 228 -0.55 5.20 -10.06
C ALA A 228 -0.34 6.11 -8.85
N MET A 229 0.81 5.97 -8.20
CA MET A 229 1.23 6.80 -7.07
C MET A 229 2.65 7.29 -7.31
N GLY A 230 2.94 8.50 -6.86
CA GLY A 230 4.29 9.04 -6.87
C GLY A 230 4.58 9.82 -5.61
N VAL A 231 5.82 9.72 -5.12
CA VAL A 231 6.31 10.46 -3.97
C VAL A 231 7.75 10.91 -4.19
N ASN A 232 8.06 12.14 -3.78
CA ASN A 232 9.41 12.69 -3.82
C ASN A 232 9.82 13.18 -2.43
N TYR A 233 10.40 12.27 -1.65
CA TYR A 233 10.93 12.54 -0.33
C TYR A 233 12.46 12.64 -0.36
N ARG A 234 12.99 13.72 0.24
CA ARG A 234 14.44 13.96 0.35
C ARG A 234 14.73 14.67 1.66
N HIS A 235 15.40 13.99 2.58
CA HIS A 235 15.77 14.55 3.88
C HIS A 235 17.04 13.89 4.41
N ASP A 236 17.95 14.67 4.99
CA ASP A 236 19.21 14.23 5.60
C ASP A 236 20.03 13.24 4.75
N GLY A 237 20.02 13.46 3.44
CA GLY A 237 20.70 12.58 2.49
C GLY A 237 19.86 11.39 2.01
N PHE A 238 18.80 11.00 2.69
CA PHE A 238 17.88 9.97 2.22
C PHE A 238 17.07 10.48 1.02
N VAL A 239 17.01 9.70 -0.03
CA VAL A 239 16.27 10.01 -1.26
C VAL A 239 15.32 8.86 -1.59
N TYR A 240 14.03 9.19 -1.69
CA TYR A 240 12.98 8.28 -2.12
C TYR A 240 12.06 9.04 -3.10
N ASP A 241 12.44 9.02 -4.37
CA ASP A 241 11.78 9.75 -5.45
C ASP A 241 11.33 8.72 -6.49
N ILE A 242 10.10 8.22 -6.33
CA ILE A 242 9.58 7.09 -7.09
C ILE A 242 8.19 7.33 -7.64
N VAL A 243 7.90 6.62 -8.72
CA VAL A 243 6.56 6.40 -9.26
C VAL A 243 6.28 4.92 -9.33
N GLN A 244 5.15 4.52 -8.78
CA GLN A 244 4.62 3.16 -8.82
C GLN A 244 3.33 3.18 -9.63
N LYS A 245 3.14 2.24 -10.55
CA LYS A 245 1.92 2.15 -11.35
C LYS A 245 1.66 0.75 -11.84
N GLY A 246 0.39 0.36 -11.89
CA GLY A 246 0.02 -0.96 -12.37
C GLY A 246 -1.44 -1.31 -12.18
N PRO A 247 -1.86 -2.50 -12.65
CA PRO A 247 -3.20 -3.02 -12.44
C PRO A 247 -3.47 -3.29 -10.96
N LEU A 248 -4.71 -3.08 -10.56
CA LEU A 248 -5.22 -3.36 -9.23
C LEU A 248 -6.36 -4.36 -9.34
N LEU A 249 -6.36 -5.37 -8.49
CA LEU A 249 -7.42 -6.37 -8.35
C LEU A 249 -7.78 -6.51 -6.88
N GLY A 250 -9.08 -6.61 -6.56
CA GLY A 250 -9.50 -6.73 -5.16
C GLY A 250 -10.91 -7.30 -5.01
N ILE A 251 -11.29 -7.44 -3.76
CA ILE A 251 -12.65 -7.78 -3.35
C ILE A 251 -13.10 -6.68 -2.39
N SER A 252 -14.30 -6.14 -2.60
CA SER A 252 -14.92 -5.16 -1.71
C SER A 252 -16.20 -5.75 -1.10
N GLY A 253 -16.35 -5.62 0.21
CA GLY A 253 -17.58 -5.90 0.94
C GLY A 253 -18.29 -4.60 1.31
N ARG A 254 -19.64 -4.60 1.25
CA ARG A 254 -20.50 -3.51 1.71
C ARG A 254 -21.40 -4.03 2.84
N PHE A 255 -21.39 -3.33 3.98
CA PHE A 255 -22.11 -3.66 5.21
C PHE A 255 -22.87 -2.46 5.73
#